data_571127d0f5b92caf0b8261d2508a6a7a
#
_entry.id   571127d0f5b92caf0b8261d2508a6a7a
#
_cell.length_a   1.000
_cell.length_b   1.000
_cell.length_c   1.000
_cell.angle_alpha   90.00
_cell.angle_beta   90.00
_cell.angle_gamma   90.00
#
_symmetry.space_group_name_H-M   'P 1'
#
loop_
_entity.id
_entity.type
_entity.pdbx_description
1 polymer ?
#
loop_
_entity_poly.entity_id
_entity_poly.type
_entity_poly.pdbx_seq_one_letter_code
_entity_poly.pdbx_strand_id
1 'polypeptide(L)'
;MTVGLGVSAAFLSMSSLQAAELKWAAQNDILTLDPHAQNHATTNNIVSHAYEPLVRFDKNYQIQPALATSWKNINPTTVRFKLRKNVRFHDGTPFTAEDVLFSFDRIRQPQGTMQIYVGGVKEIKKIDNFTIDVISDKPNPTLLNNFNTFLIMSKAWCVKNKSEKIQDYKAKEITYAATNTNGTGPYIIKEWQPDQKLVMTANKAWWDKLQGNVTDVVYTPIKSDPTRIAALLSGNVDAVTDLPTQDVARLRNTPSLAVLDGPEVRTIFLAMDQGSEELKYGPKDKNIFKDVRVRKAMSMSIDRVAIQRSIMRDLSLPASILVAPGVNGYSADLDKVQPTDIEGAKKLLTDAGYPNGVEFTLDCPNNRYVNDEEVCQAIINMWAKAGIKAKLNAMNFG
;
A
#
# COMPACT_ATOMS: atom_id res chain seq x y z
N MET A 1 -31.39 53.98 44.58
CA MET A 1 -31.05 52.56 44.37
C MET A 1 -30.72 52.38 42.91
N THR A 2 -29.43 52.33 42.60
CA THR A 2 -28.94 52.16 41.23
C THR A 2 -28.38 50.71 41.13
N VAL A 3 -29.03 49.89 40.29
CA VAL A 3 -28.63 48.50 40.05
C VAL A 3 -27.64 48.51 38.87
N GLY A 4 -26.37 48.23 39.13
CA GLY A 4 -25.37 48.05 38.10
C GLY A 4 -25.39 46.61 37.51
N LEU A 5 -25.70 46.47 36.22
CA LEU A 5 -25.52 45.22 35.49
C LEU A 5 -24.02 45.07 35.13
N GLY A 6 -23.39 44.10 35.77
CA GLY A 6 -22.04 43.64 35.37
C GLY A 6 -22.15 42.66 34.19
N VAL A 7 -21.66 43.06 33.04
CA VAL A 7 -21.48 42.14 31.88
C VAL A 7 -20.15 41.39 32.07
N SER A 8 -20.23 40.12 32.44
CA SER A 8 -19.06 39.23 32.45
C SER A 8 -18.82 38.74 31.01
N ALA A 9 -17.73 39.26 30.39
CA ALA A 9 -17.24 38.75 29.12
C ALA A 9 -16.50 37.42 29.36
N ALA A 10 -17.10 36.32 28.98
CA ALA A 10 -16.41 35.02 28.94
C ALA A 10 -15.43 35.04 27.77
N PHE A 11 -14.16 35.15 28.07
CA PHE A 11 -13.10 34.88 27.10
C PHE A 11 -13.04 33.37 26.84
N LEU A 12 -13.61 32.90 25.73
CA LEU A 12 -13.32 31.59 25.16
C LEU A 12 -11.85 31.59 24.73
N SER A 13 -10.98 31.03 25.56
CA SER A 13 -9.60 30.72 25.18
C SER A 13 -9.65 29.69 24.06
N MET A 14 -9.49 30.13 22.81
CA MET A 14 -9.15 29.25 21.70
C MET A 14 -7.74 28.71 22.02
N SER A 15 -7.66 27.49 22.54
CA SER A 15 -6.41 26.75 22.64
C SER A 15 -5.88 26.59 21.21
N SER A 16 -4.88 27.40 20.84
CA SER A 16 -4.13 27.15 19.61
C SER A 16 -3.52 25.75 19.74
N LEU A 17 -3.86 24.82 18.85
CA LEU A 17 -3.19 23.54 18.76
C LEU A 17 -1.69 23.83 18.59
N GLN A 18 -0.91 23.48 19.61
CA GLN A 18 0.54 23.67 19.58
C GLN A 18 1.11 22.72 18.52
N ALA A 19 2.04 23.22 17.70
CA ALA A 19 2.79 22.43 16.72
C ALA A 19 3.47 21.25 17.41
N ALA A 20 3.38 20.07 16.84
CA ALA A 20 3.91 18.84 17.41
C ALA A 20 4.80 18.09 16.41
N GLU A 21 5.87 17.50 16.92
CA GLU A 21 6.66 16.48 16.23
C GLU A 21 6.02 15.10 16.48
N LEU A 22 5.94 14.28 15.44
CA LEU A 22 5.54 12.87 15.51
C LEU A 22 6.75 11.99 15.21
N LYS A 23 7.17 11.17 16.15
CA LYS A 23 8.14 10.10 15.95
C LYS A 23 7.41 8.82 15.62
N TRP A 24 7.52 8.40 14.36
CA TRP A 24 6.81 7.24 13.83
C TRP A 24 7.78 6.13 13.45
N ALA A 25 7.54 4.90 13.90
CA ALA A 25 8.32 3.73 13.49
C ALA A 25 7.45 2.70 12.78
N ALA A 26 8.05 2.05 11.78
CA ALA A 26 7.47 0.89 11.09
C ALA A 26 8.56 -0.15 10.79
N GLN A 27 8.15 -1.32 10.30
CA GLN A 27 9.08 -2.43 10.05
C GLN A 27 10.04 -2.14 8.89
N ASN A 28 9.55 -1.53 7.81
CA ASN A 28 10.29 -1.39 6.55
C ASN A 28 10.72 0.05 6.30
N ASP A 29 11.87 0.22 5.65
CA ASP A 29 12.23 1.50 5.04
C ASP A 29 11.57 1.64 3.66
N ILE A 30 11.63 2.85 3.10
CA ILE A 30 11.27 3.09 1.70
C ILE A 30 12.39 2.62 0.78
N LEU A 31 12.04 2.32 -0.46
CA LEU A 31 13.01 1.87 -1.47
C LEU A 31 13.57 3.03 -2.30
N THR A 32 12.80 4.10 -2.43
CA THR A 32 13.12 5.27 -3.26
C THR A 32 12.17 6.42 -2.94
N LEU A 33 12.55 7.64 -3.26
CA LEU A 33 11.66 8.80 -3.26
C LEU A 33 11.05 9.09 -4.64
N ASP A 34 11.42 8.32 -5.67
CA ASP A 34 10.80 8.43 -7.01
C ASP A 34 9.42 7.75 -7.01
N PRO A 35 8.31 8.52 -7.13
CA PRO A 35 6.96 8.00 -6.97
C PRO A 35 6.51 7.06 -8.11
N HIS A 36 7.28 6.97 -9.19
CA HIS A 36 6.95 6.12 -10.34
C HIS A 36 7.81 4.84 -10.42
N ALA A 37 8.84 4.70 -9.58
CA ALA A 37 9.82 3.64 -9.70
C ALA A 37 9.35 2.31 -9.12
N GLN A 38 8.84 2.30 -7.89
CA GLN A 38 8.57 1.08 -7.15
C GLN A 38 7.15 1.01 -6.58
N ASN A 39 6.44 -0.08 -6.85
CA ASN A 39 5.14 -0.37 -6.24
C ASN A 39 5.36 -1.13 -4.91
N HIS A 40 5.74 -0.39 -3.89
CA HIS A 40 6.01 -0.90 -2.55
C HIS A 40 5.17 -0.13 -1.52
N ALA A 41 4.46 -0.83 -0.65
CA ALA A 41 3.45 -0.22 0.24
C ALA A 41 4.01 0.91 1.12
N THR A 42 5.14 0.69 1.81
CA THR A 42 5.78 1.70 2.66
C THR A 42 6.28 2.89 1.83
N THR A 43 6.89 2.62 0.67
CA THR A 43 7.32 3.67 -0.27
C THR A 43 6.14 4.52 -0.72
N ASN A 44 5.05 3.88 -1.20
CA ASN A 44 3.85 4.57 -1.67
C ASN A 44 3.21 5.40 -0.54
N ASN A 45 3.16 4.87 0.68
CA ASN A 45 2.66 5.59 1.86
C ASN A 45 3.47 6.86 2.11
N ILE A 46 4.79 6.75 2.23
CA ILE A 46 5.67 7.89 2.53
C ILE A 46 5.66 8.94 1.40
N VAL A 47 5.81 8.53 0.14
CA VAL A 47 5.85 9.49 -0.98
C VAL A 47 4.52 10.20 -1.20
N SER A 48 3.39 9.60 -0.80
CA SER A 48 2.07 10.23 -0.88
C SER A 48 1.89 11.42 0.06
N HIS A 49 2.78 11.60 1.05
CA HIS A 49 2.81 12.81 1.85
C HIS A 49 3.42 14.01 1.08
N ALA A 50 4.31 13.71 0.13
CA ALA A 50 4.98 14.74 -0.67
C ALA A 50 4.31 14.97 -2.04
N TYR A 51 3.78 13.94 -2.66
CA TYR A 51 3.13 13.99 -3.98
C TYR A 51 1.64 13.75 -3.88
N GLU A 52 0.88 14.32 -4.79
CA GLU A 52 -0.57 14.15 -4.83
C GLU A 52 -1.05 13.59 -6.18
N PRO A 53 -2.13 12.79 -6.17
CA PRO A 53 -2.81 12.30 -7.36
C PRO A 53 -3.89 13.28 -7.85
N LEU A 54 -4.55 12.96 -8.97
CA LEU A 54 -5.71 13.72 -9.44
C LEU A 54 -6.94 13.54 -8.54
N VAL A 55 -7.13 12.33 -8.03
CA VAL A 55 -8.22 11.96 -7.11
C VAL A 55 -7.65 11.17 -5.96
N ARG A 56 -8.26 11.19 -4.78
CA ARG A 56 -7.84 10.44 -3.59
C ARG A 56 -8.99 9.65 -2.99
N PHE A 57 -8.71 8.65 -2.18
CA PHE A 57 -9.70 8.00 -1.34
C PHE A 57 -9.89 8.76 -0.02
N ASP A 58 -11.13 8.78 0.47
CA ASP A 58 -11.40 9.09 1.86
C ASP A 58 -11.26 7.83 2.76
N LYS A 59 -11.52 7.99 4.07
CA LYS A 59 -11.46 6.91 5.05
C LYS A 59 -12.46 5.76 4.79
N ASN A 60 -13.44 5.95 3.91
CA ASN A 60 -14.45 4.96 3.52
C ASN A 60 -14.19 4.41 2.11
N TYR A 61 -12.98 4.61 1.57
CA TYR A 61 -12.59 4.25 0.18
C TYR A 61 -13.49 4.89 -0.90
N GLN A 62 -14.09 6.05 -0.61
CA GLN A 62 -14.83 6.81 -1.62
C GLN A 62 -13.91 7.79 -2.32
N ILE A 63 -14.04 7.88 -3.64
CA ILE A 63 -13.23 8.78 -4.47
C ILE A 63 -13.60 10.23 -4.15
N GLN A 64 -12.58 11.01 -3.83
CA GLN A 64 -12.67 12.44 -3.52
C GLN A 64 -11.78 13.26 -4.46
N PRO A 65 -12.11 14.54 -4.71
CA PRO A 65 -11.24 15.47 -5.40
C PRO A 65 -9.88 15.63 -4.69
N ALA A 66 -8.79 15.72 -5.50
CA ALA A 66 -7.45 16.10 -5.06
C ALA A 66 -6.91 17.20 -6.01
N LEU A 67 -5.91 16.92 -6.85
CA LEU A 67 -5.44 17.88 -7.86
C LEU A 67 -6.47 18.11 -8.99
N ALA A 68 -7.42 17.20 -9.18
CA ALA A 68 -8.63 17.47 -9.96
C ALA A 68 -9.78 17.90 -9.03
N THR A 69 -10.53 18.93 -9.41
CA THR A 69 -11.70 19.42 -8.66
C THR A 69 -12.99 18.72 -9.08
N SER A 70 -13.04 18.20 -10.31
CA SER A 70 -14.18 17.46 -10.84
C SER A 70 -13.77 16.67 -12.09
N TRP A 71 -14.60 15.68 -12.44
CA TRP A 71 -14.45 14.90 -13.68
C TRP A 71 -15.82 14.54 -14.26
N LYS A 72 -15.83 14.30 -15.57
CA LYS A 72 -17.06 13.95 -16.30
C LYS A 72 -16.74 13.05 -17.48
N ASN A 73 -17.51 11.99 -17.67
CA ASN A 73 -17.48 11.19 -18.88
C ASN A 73 -17.98 12.04 -20.06
N ILE A 74 -17.15 12.22 -21.07
CA ILE A 74 -17.49 12.90 -22.32
C ILE A 74 -18.11 11.89 -23.30
N ASN A 75 -17.56 10.67 -23.28
CA ASN A 75 -18.04 9.50 -23.99
C ASN A 75 -17.57 8.24 -23.23
N PRO A 76 -17.92 7.00 -23.67
CA PRO A 76 -17.54 5.78 -22.95
C PRO A 76 -16.04 5.57 -22.72
N THR A 77 -15.17 6.18 -23.52
CA THR A 77 -13.72 6.01 -23.45
C THR A 77 -12.98 7.29 -23.07
N THR A 78 -13.67 8.40 -22.80
CA THR A 78 -13.04 9.69 -22.50
C THR A 78 -13.61 10.30 -21.25
N VAL A 79 -12.74 10.54 -20.26
CA VAL A 79 -13.08 11.26 -19.03
C VAL A 79 -12.36 12.60 -19.02
N ARG A 80 -13.11 13.69 -18.93
CA ARG A 80 -12.57 15.06 -18.77
C ARG A 80 -12.40 15.40 -17.32
N PHE A 81 -11.20 15.85 -16.95
CA PHE A 81 -10.88 16.35 -15.63
C PHE A 81 -10.68 17.88 -15.66
N LYS A 82 -11.23 18.55 -14.63
CA LYS A 82 -10.92 19.95 -14.31
C LYS A 82 -9.88 19.97 -13.20
N LEU A 83 -8.73 20.56 -13.47
CA LEU A 83 -7.61 20.64 -12.55
C LEU A 83 -7.76 21.82 -11.59
N ARG A 84 -7.21 21.67 -10.39
CA ARG A 84 -7.20 22.71 -9.36
C ARG A 84 -6.26 23.83 -9.77
N LYS A 85 -6.75 25.07 -9.68
CA LYS A 85 -5.94 26.28 -9.89
C LYS A 85 -5.22 26.68 -8.60
N ASN A 86 -4.17 27.48 -8.73
CA ASN A 86 -3.40 28.04 -7.61
C ASN A 86 -2.67 27.00 -6.73
N VAL A 87 -2.49 25.78 -7.22
CA VAL A 87 -1.62 24.79 -6.58
C VAL A 87 -0.17 25.06 -6.99
N ARG A 88 0.73 24.91 -6.03
CA ARG A 88 2.19 25.04 -6.25
C ARG A 88 2.91 23.79 -5.76
N PHE A 89 3.95 23.43 -6.49
CA PHE A 89 4.94 22.46 -6.01
C PHE A 89 5.74 23.03 -4.84
N HIS A 90 6.45 22.19 -4.12
CA HIS A 90 7.24 22.58 -2.94
C HIS A 90 8.31 23.64 -3.24
N ASP A 91 8.80 23.71 -4.48
CA ASP A 91 9.73 24.75 -4.96
C ASP A 91 9.04 26.05 -5.37
N GLY A 92 7.71 26.14 -5.24
CA GLY A 92 6.90 27.31 -5.58
C GLY A 92 6.46 27.37 -7.04
N THR A 93 6.91 26.46 -7.91
CA THR A 93 6.46 26.42 -9.31
C THR A 93 4.97 26.04 -9.42
N PRO A 94 4.21 26.58 -10.39
CA PRO A 94 2.78 26.31 -10.51
C PRO A 94 2.51 24.91 -11.10
N PHE A 95 1.47 24.25 -10.58
CA PHE A 95 0.93 23.02 -11.16
C PHE A 95 -0.01 23.32 -12.32
N THR A 96 0.13 22.59 -13.42
CA THR A 96 -0.70 22.70 -14.63
C THR A 96 -0.91 21.34 -15.31
N ALA A 97 -1.70 21.33 -16.39
CA ALA A 97 -1.90 20.15 -17.23
C ALA A 97 -0.60 19.59 -17.82
N GLU A 98 0.43 20.44 -18.05
CA GLU A 98 1.75 19.97 -18.55
C GLU A 98 2.40 18.96 -17.59
N ASP A 99 2.23 19.16 -16.29
CA ASP A 99 2.78 18.26 -15.26
C ASP A 99 2.06 16.91 -15.26
N VAL A 100 0.76 16.91 -15.52
CA VAL A 100 -0.03 15.68 -15.64
C VAL A 100 0.37 14.88 -16.87
N LEU A 101 0.50 15.53 -18.02
CA LEU A 101 0.96 14.89 -19.27
C LEU A 101 2.37 14.31 -19.09
N PHE A 102 3.28 15.12 -18.56
CA PHE A 102 4.65 14.68 -18.26
C PHE A 102 4.68 13.45 -17.33
N SER A 103 3.91 13.50 -16.24
CA SER A 103 3.85 12.39 -15.28
C SER A 103 3.27 11.12 -15.91
N PHE A 104 2.29 11.26 -16.81
CA PHE A 104 1.71 10.15 -17.55
C PHE A 104 2.73 9.50 -18.51
N ASP A 105 3.48 10.29 -19.27
CA ASP A 105 4.51 9.77 -20.14
C ASP A 105 5.64 9.13 -19.35
N ARG A 106 5.99 9.71 -18.20
CA ARG A 106 7.03 9.20 -17.33
C ARG A 106 6.64 7.87 -16.68
N ILE A 107 5.46 7.75 -16.04
CA ILE A 107 5.06 6.53 -15.32
C ILE A 107 4.95 5.29 -16.22
N ARG A 108 4.78 5.47 -17.54
CA ARG A 108 4.69 4.38 -18.52
C ARG A 108 6.04 3.82 -18.95
N GLN A 109 7.16 4.40 -18.51
CA GLN A 109 8.48 3.90 -18.84
C GLN A 109 8.70 2.49 -18.25
N PRO A 110 9.38 1.58 -18.96
CA PRO A 110 9.45 0.16 -18.59
C PRO A 110 10.27 -0.15 -17.34
N GLN A 111 11.09 0.80 -16.87
CA GLN A 111 11.92 0.63 -15.67
C GLN A 111 11.10 0.65 -14.38
N GLY A 112 9.96 1.36 -14.38
CA GLY A 112 9.09 1.50 -13.21
C GLY A 112 8.08 0.35 -13.09
N THR A 113 7.57 0.16 -11.88
CA THR A 113 6.52 -0.83 -11.60
C THR A 113 5.14 -0.21 -11.39
N MET A 114 5.05 1.14 -11.42
CA MET A 114 3.82 1.89 -11.20
C MET A 114 2.95 2.05 -12.46
N GLN A 115 3.43 1.66 -13.63
CA GLN A 115 2.71 1.75 -14.91
C GLN A 115 1.35 1.04 -14.91
N ILE A 116 1.14 0.06 -14.04
CA ILE A 116 -0.13 -0.67 -13.90
C ILE A 116 -1.30 0.26 -13.57
N TYR A 117 -1.05 1.38 -12.87
CA TYR A 117 -2.07 2.34 -12.46
C TYR A 117 -2.54 3.28 -13.58
N VAL A 118 -1.86 3.29 -14.71
CA VAL A 118 -2.29 3.99 -15.93
C VAL A 118 -2.59 3.01 -17.07
N GLY A 119 -2.66 1.72 -16.75
CA GLY A 119 -3.02 0.67 -17.71
C GLY A 119 -4.40 0.91 -18.34
N GLY A 120 -4.50 0.70 -19.67
CA GLY A 120 -5.71 0.95 -20.43
C GLY A 120 -5.95 2.43 -20.79
N VAL A 121 -5.12 3.36 -20.30
CA VAL A 121 -5.12 4.75 -20.76
C VAL A 121 -4.22 4.87 -21.99
N LYS A 122 -4.82 5.25 -23.10
CA LYS A 122 -4.13 5.45 -24.37
C LYS A 122 -3.37 6.79 -24.42
N GLU A 123 -4.04 7.86 -24.00
CA GLU A 123 -3.57 9.24 -24.14
C GLU A 123 -4.16 10.13 -23.05
N ILE A 124 -3.39 11.12 -22.58
CA ILE A 124 -3.92 12.29 -21.86
C ILE A 124 -3.74 13.51 -22.74
N LYS A 125 -4.86 14.12 -23.15
CA LYS A 125 -4.87 15.28 -24.03
C LYS A 125 -5.09 16.56 -23.25
N LYS A 126 -4.18 17.51 -23.40
CA LYS A 126 -4.35 18.86 -22.87
C LYS A 126 -5.42 19.60 -23.67
N ILE A 127 -6.42 20.15 -23.02
CA ILE A 127 -7.44 21.04 -23.59
C ILE A 127 -7.06 22.48 -23.29
N ASP A 128 -6.70 22.78 -22.05
CA ASP A 128 -6.14 24.05 -21.59
C ASP A 128 -5.22 23.79 -20.39
N ASN A 129 -4.70 24.84 -19.74
CA ASN A 129 -3.78 24.68 -18.60
C ASN A 129 -4.41 23.98 -17.37
N PHE A 130 -5.74 23.92 -17.30
CA PHE A 130 -6.47 23.35 -16.17
C PHE A 130 -7.58 22.39 -16.60
N THR A 131 -7.51 21.88 -17.82
CA THR A 131 -8.46 20.89 -18.35
C THR A 131 -7.72 19.86 -19.18
N ILE A 132 -7.95 18.59 -18.87
CA ILE A 132 -7.40 17.46 -19.62
C ILE A 132 -8.51 16.47 -19.96
N ASP A 133 -8.34 15.75 -21.07
CA ASP A 133 -9.11 14.57 -21.44
C ASP A 133 -8.23 13.33 -21.30
N VAL A 134 -8.68 12.38 -20.49
CA VAL A 134 -8.07 11.06 -20.35
C VAL A 134 -8.81 10.11 -21.27
N ILE A 135 -8.11 9.58 -22.27
CA ILE A 135 -8.66 8.73 -23.32
C ILE A 135 -8.16 7.31 -23.11
N SER A 136 -9.07 6.35 -22.99
CA SER A 136 -8.79 4.93 -22.85
C SER A 136 -9.07 4.17 -24.14
N ASP A 137 -8.41 3.02 -24.33
CA ASP A 137 -8.63 2.15 -25.50
C ASP A 137 -10.04 1.53 -25.50
N LYS A 138 -10.57 1.27 -24.30
CA LYS A 138 -11.91 0.73 -24.04
C LYS A 138 -12.51 1.44 -22.83
N PRO A 139 -13.82 1.33 -22.57
CA PRO A 139 -14.41 1.81 -21.32
C PRO A 139 -13.61 1.30 -20.11
N ASN A 140 -13.15 2.23 -19.26
CA ASN A 140 -12.27 1.92 -18.13
C ASN A 140 -12.98 2.26 -16.80
N PRO A 141 -13.73 1.33 -16.21
CA PRO A 141 -14.48 1.58 -14.98
C PRO A 141 -13.59 1.75 -13.75
N THR A 142 -12.32 1.30 -13.81
CA THR A 142 -11.36 1.39 -12.70
C THR A 142 -10.45 2.61 -12.78
N LEU A 143 -10.64 3.49 -13.78
CA LEU A 143 -9.78 4.64 -14.02
C LEU A 143 -9.56 5.50 -12.77
N LEU A 144 -10.64 5.88 -12.09
CA LEU A 144 -10.55 6.75 -10.92
C LEU A 144 -9.87 6.05 -9.75
N ASN A 145 -10.14 4.76 -9.54
CA ASN A 145 -9.49 3.96 -8.51
C ASN A 145 -7.99 3.87 -8.74
N ASN A 146 -7.57 3.66 -9.98
CA ASN A 146 -6.15 3.60 -10.35
C ASN A 146 -5.47 4.97 -10.22
N PHE A 147 -6.19 6.04 -10.56
CA PHE A 147 -5.66 7.41 -10.52
C PHE A 147 -5.43 7.94 -9.10
N ASN A 148 -5.95 7.29 -8.06
CA ASN A 148 -5.56 7.56 -6.68
C ASN A 148 -4.06 7.29 -6.41
N THR A 149 -3.43 6.43 -7.20
CA THR A 149 -2.01 6.08 -7.07
C THR A 149 -1.14 6.71 -8.17
N PHE A 150 -1.74 7.39 -9.13
CA PHE A 150 -1.04 8.14 -10.16
C PHE A 150 -0.58 9.50 -9.60
N LEU A 151 0.60 9.52 -8.97
CA LEU A 151 1.18 10.70 -8.34
C LEU A 151 1.79 11.65 -9.38
N ILE A 152 1.57 12.96 -9.21
CA ILE A 152 1.99 13.97 -10.20
C ILE A 152 3.33 14.59 -9.80
N MET A 153 4.27 14.65 -10.74
CA MET A 153 5.59 15.27 -10.62
C MET A 153 5.66 16.58 -11.40
N SER A 154 6.47 17.51 -10.96
CA SER A 154 6.77 18.75 -11.67
C SER A 154 7.65 18.47 -12.88
N LYS A 155 7.15 18.76 -14.10
CA LYS A 155 7.93 18.69 -15.35
C LYS A 155 9.18 19.54 -15.28
N ALA A 156 9.04 20.80 -14.85
CA ALA A 156 10.14 21.75 -14.77
C ALA A 156 11.25 21.28 -13.82
N TRP A 157 10.88 20.75 -12.65
CA TRP A 157 11.83 20.22 -11.68
C TRP A 157 12.55 18.96 -12.22
N CYS A 158 11.82 18.05 -12.84
CA CYS A 158 12.42 16.83 -13.42
C CYS A 158 13.42 17.17 -14.52
N VAL A 159 13.08 18.10 -15.44
CA VAL A 159 13.99 18.56 -16.50
C VAL A 159 15.23 19.23 -15.92
N LYS A 160 15.05 20.15 -14.95
CA LYS A 160 16.16 20.84 -14.26
C LYS A 160 17.14 19.86 -13.62
N ASN A 161 16.64 18.78 -13.04
CA ASN A 161 17.42 17.81 -12.28
C ASN A 161 17.72 16.50 -13.04
N LYS A 162 17.51 16.47 -14.35
CA LYS A 162 17.75 15.31 -15.23
C LYS A 162 17.06 14.04 -14.71
N SER A 163 15.80 14.18 -14.30
CA SER A 163 14.97 13.11 -13.73
C SER A 163 13.74 12.80 -14.57
N GLU A 164 13.80 13.05 -15.89
CA GLU A 164 12.74 12.71 -16.85
C GLU A 164 12.59 11.20 -17.00
N LYS A 165 13.66 10.45 -16.77
CA LYS A 165 13.63 8.98 -16.72
C LYS A 165 13.30 8.50 -15.31
N ILE A 166 12.57 7.38 -15.24
CA ILE A 166 12.36 6.66 -13.98
C ILE A 166 13.68 6.01 -13.56
N GLN A 167 13.94 5.97 -12.25
CA GLN A 167 15.03 5.20 -11.68
C GLN A 167 14.94 3.72 -12.10
N ASP A 168 16.01 3.16 -12.67
CA ASP A 168 16.15 1.72 -12.80
C ASP A 168 16.65 1.12 -11.48
N TYR A 169 15.67 0.73 -10.64
CA TYR A 169 15.96 0.16 -9.33
C TYR A 169 16.74 -1.17 -9.44
N LYS A 170 16.45 -1.99 -10.47
CA LYS A 170 17.14 -3.28 -10.68
C LYS A 170 18.61 -3.09 -11.08
N ALA A 171 18.89 -2.05 -11.84
CA ALA A 171 20.27 -1.67 -12.19
C ALA A 171 20.99 -0.94 -11.04
N LYS A 172 20.34 -0.73 -9.90
CA LYS A 172 20.86 0.05 -8.76
C LYS A 172 21.27 1.48 -9.15
N GLU A 173 20.63 2.04 -10.16
CA GLU A 173 20.82 3.42 -10.56
C GLU A 173 20.30 4.36 -9.46
N ILE A 174 21.02 5.45 -9.20
CA ILE A 174 20.57 6.52 -8.29
C ILE A 174 20.34 7.76 -9.13
N THR A 175 19.07 8.08 -9.39
CA THR A 175 18.68 9.35 -10.01
C THR A 175 18.46 10.42 -8.96
N TYR A 176 18.40 11.69 -9.37
CA TYR A 176 18.12 12.78 -8.43
C TYR A 176 16.74 12.61 -7.77
N ALA A 177 15.72 12.16 -8.51
CA ALA A 177 14.38 11.89 -7.99
C ALA A 177 14.35 10.70 -7.02
N ALA A 178 15.32 9.79 -7.07
CA ALA A 178 15.39 8.66 -6.13
C ALA A 178 15.67 9.09 -4.69
N THR A 179 16.30 10.26 -4.50
CA THR A 179 16.73 10.78 -3.19
C THR A 179 16.19 12.17 -2.85
N ASN A 180 15.44 12.79 -3.76
CA ASN A 180 14.89 14.15 -3.59
C ASN A 180 13.43 14.20 -4.07
N THR A 181 12.64 15.09 -3.48
CA THR A 181 11.23 15.27 -3.83
C THR A 181 10.88 16.70 -4.18
N ASN A 182 9.92 16.87 -5.09
CA ASN A 182 9.25 18.14 -5.34
C ASN A 182 7.80 17.85 -5.77
N GLY A 183 6.92 17.70 -4.80
CA GLY A 183 5.50 17.45 -5.02
C GLY A 183 4.63 18.64 -4.63
N THR A 184 3.33 18.43 -4.61
CA THR A 184 2.31 19.42 -4.20
C THR A 184 1.74 19.12 -2.81
N GLY A 185 2.18 18.05 -2.16
CA GLY A 185 1.56 17.45 -1.00
C GLY A 185 1.68 18.24 0.31
N PRO A 186 0.99 17.75 1.35
CA PRO A 186 0.91 18.40 2.66
C PRO A 186 2.24 18.44 3.43
N TYR A 187 3.18 17.55 3.11
CA TYR A 187 4.49 17.51 3.75
C TYR A 187 5.63 17.62 2.73
N ILE A 188 6.74 18.18 3.15
CA ILE A 188 7.99 18.28 2.41
C ILE A 188 8.99 17.31 3.04
N ILE A 189 9.49 16.35 2.28
CA ILE A 189 10.58 15.48 2.75
C ILE A 189 11.87 16.29 2.75
N LYS A 190 12.48 16.43 3.91
CA LYS A 190 13.70 17.23 4.15
C LYS A 190 14.96 16.38 4.07
N GLU A 191 14.87 15.17 4.54
CA GLU A 191 16.01 14.26 4.67
C GLU A 191 15.53 12.82 4.58
N TRP A 192 16.28 11.98 3.91
CA TRP A 192 16.19 10.53 3.99
C TRP A 192 17.59 9.93 4.07
N GLN A 193 17.84 9.24 5.16
CA GLN A 193 19.02 8.42 5.38
C GLN A 193 18.58 6.96 5.39
N PRO A 194 18.88 6.17 4.34
CA PRO A 194 18.43 4.79 4.22
C PRO A 194 18.73 3.95 5.47
N ASP A 195 17.77 3.15 5.89
CA ASP A 195 17.78 2.30 7.09
C ASP A 195 17.98 3.05 8.42
N GLN A 196 17.90 4.38 8.45
CA GLN A 196 18.10 5.18 9.66
C GLN A 196 16.89 6.06 9.95
N LYS A 197 16.58 7.02 9.09
CA LYS A 197 15.46 7.97 9.30
C LYS A 197 15.00 8.65 8.03
N LEU A 198 13.77 9.11 8.06
CA LEU A 198 13.25 10.09 7.10
C LEU A 198 12.58 11.22 7.88
N VAL A 199 12.84 12.46 7.48
CA VAL A 199 12.31 13.66 8.13
C VAL A 199 11.39 14.41 7.17
N MET A 200 10.19 14.72 7.62
CA MET A 200 9.21 15.52 6.89
C MET A 200 8.80 16.74 7.72
N THR A 201 8.49 17.84 7.06
CA THR A 201 7.89 19.03 7.69
C THR A 201 6.64 19.46 6.92
N ALA A 202 5.69 20.03 7.63
CA ALA A 202 4.43 20.50 7.03
C ALA A 202 4.67 21.56 5.95
N ASN A 203 4.01 21.42 4.82
CA ASN A 203 3.98 22.41 3.75
C ASN A 203 3.00 23.53 4.12
N LYS A 204 3.51 24.64 4.63
CA LYS A 204 2.68 25.80 5.02
C LYS A 204 1.96 26.47 3.83
N ALA A 205 2.41 26.20 2.60
CA ALA A 205 1.82 26.70 1.37
C ALA A 205 0.90 25.66 0.68
N TRP A 206 0.55 24.57 1.38
CA TRP A 206 -0.35 23.57 0.82
C TRP A 206 -1.72 24.17 0.52
N TRP A 207 -2.31 23.78 -0.59
CA TRP A 207 -3.57 24.32 -1.10
C TRP A 207 -4.82 23.94 -0.27
N ASP A 208 -4.69 22.92 0.59
CA ASP A 208 -5.74 22.46 1.51
C ASP A 208 -5.27 22.69 2.96
N LYS A 209 -6.00 22.19 3.95
CA LYS A 209 -5.69 22.32 5.37
C LYS A 209 -5.24 21.00 5.96
N LEU A 210 -4.10 21.01 6.65
CA LEU A 210 -3.69 19.90 7.49
C LEU A 210 -4.74 19.64 8.57
N GLN A 211 -5.05 18.36 8.77
CA GLN A 211 -5.87 17.91 9.88
C GLN A 211 -4.95 17.62 11.07
N GLY A 212 -5.28 18.20 12.24
CA GLY A 212 -4.46 18.05 13.44
C GLY A 212 -3.33 19.08 13.55
N ASN A 213 -2.34 18.79 14.40
CA ASN A 213 -1.28 19.70 14.79
C ASN A 213 0.14 19.18 14.51
N VAL A 214 0.29 18.04 13.85
CA VAL A 214 1.59 17.49 13.49
C VAL A 214 2.23 18.33 12.40
N THR A 215 3.34 19.00 12.71
CA THR A 215 4.09 19.84 11.78
C THR A 215 5.39 19.19 11.31
N ASP A 216 5.94 18.30 12.12
CA ASP A 216 7.18 17.62 11.82
C ASP A 216 7.02 16.12 12.08
N VAL A 217 7.62 15.30 11.24
CA VAL A 217 7.56 13.83 11.34
C VAL A 217 8.97 13.28 11.20
N VAL A 218 9.37 12.46 12.17
CA VAL A 218 10.57 11.65 12.09
C VAL A 218 10.16 10.19 11.95
N TYR A 219 10.32 9.64 10.77
CA TYR A 219 10.08 8.23 10.49
C TYR A 219 11.37 7.44 10.70
N THR A 220 11.30 6.31 11.43
CA THR A 220 12.43 5.43 11.71
C THR A 220 12.06 3.99 11.38
N PRO A 221 12.73 3.35 10.41
CA PRO A 221 12.53 1.93 10.15
C PRO A 221 13.16 1.10 11.29
N ILE A 222 12.37 0.27 11.95
CA ILE A 222 12.82 -0.64 13.01
C ILE A 222 12.37 -2.06 12.66
N LYS A 223 13.25 -2.84 12.02
CA LYS A 223 12.95 -4.18 11.47
C LYS A 223 12.55 -5.18 12.56
N SER A 224 13.24 -5.14 13.71
CA SER A 224 12.98 -6.05 14.84
C SER A 224 11.69 -5.68 15.59
N ASP A 225 10.72 -6.55 15.62
CA ASP A 225 9.47 -6.38 16.35
C ASP A 225 9.68 -6.09 17.84
N PRO A 226 10.49 -6.87 18.60
CA PRO A 226 10.74 -6.57 20.01
C PRO A 226 11.36 -5.17 20.22
N THR A 227 12.29 -4.77 19.35
CA THR A 227 12.94 -3.46 19.42
C THR A 227 11.94 -2.34 19.13
N ARG A 228 11.07 -2.51 18.13
CA ARG A 228 10.06 -1.53 17.73
C ARG A 228 9.03 -1.32 18.85
N ILE A 229 8.57 -2.41 19.49
CA ILE A 229 7.65 -2.35 20.63
C ILE A 229 8.32 -1.75 21.87
N ALA A 230 9.59 -2.08 22.14
CA ALA A 230 10.34 -1.46 23.23
C ALA A 230 10.49 0.06 23.04
N ALA A 231 10.75 0.52 21.81
CA ALA A 231 10.84 1.95 21.50
C ALA A 231 9.52 2.69 21.77
N LEU A 232 8.36 2.07 21.45
CA LEU A 232 7.05 2.63 21.77
C LEU A 232 6.81 2.70 23.29
N LEU A 233 7.07 1.61 23.99
CA LEU A 233 6.85 1.53 25.45
C LEU A 233 7.75 2.49 26.26
N SER A 234 8.95 2.78 25.75
CA SER A 234 9.89 3.74 26.39
C SER A 234 9.62 5.20 25.99
N GLY A 235 8.69 5.45 25.05
CA GLY A 235 8.42 6.81 24.53
C GLY A 235 9.51 7.34 23.59
N ASN A 236 10.39 6.48 23.08
CA ASN A 236 11.36 6.88 22.05
C ASN A 236 10.68 7.13 20.69
N VAL A 237 9.53 6.49 20.45
CA VAL A 237 8.61 6.78 19.34
C VAL A 237 7.20 6.96 19.87
N ASP A 238 6.40 7.78 19.16
CA ASP A 238 5.02 8.12 19.55
C ASP A 238 4.01 7.20 18.89
N ALA A 239 4.33 6.68 17.72
CA ALA A 239 3.47 5.81 16.93
C ALA A 239 4.25 4.67 16.29
N VAL A 240 3.60 3.52 16.19
CA VAL A 240 4.12 2.32 15.53
C VAL A 240 3.05 1.75 14.61
N THR A 241 3.42 1.45 13.38
CA THR A 241 2.64 0.60 12.46
C THR A 241 3.25 -0.81 12.40
N ASP A 242 2.57 -1.74 11.73
CA ASP A 242 2.98 -3.14 11.62
C ASP A 242 3.17 -3.81 12.99
N LEU A 243 2.12 -3.73 13.84
CA LEU A 243 2.13 -4.33 15.17
C LEU A 243 2.10 -5.86 15.09
N PRO A 244 3.04 -6.56 15.73
CA PRO A 244 2.96 -8.02 15.86
C PRO A 244 1.74 -8.40 16.71
N THR A 245 0.98 -9.38 16.24
CA THR A 245 -0.33 -9.72 16.83
C THR A 245 -0.23 -10.17 18.29
N GLN A 246 0.90 -10.78 18.68
CA GLN A 246 1.15 -11.22 20.06
C GLN A 246 1.26 -10.07 21.07
N ASP A 247 1.61 -8.88 20.63
CA ASP A 247 1.78 -7.71 21.51
C ASP A 247 0.52 -6.87 21.68
N VAL A 248 -0.46 -7.02 20.77
CA VAL A 248 -1.68 -6.17 20.75
C VAL A 248 -2.44 -6.18 22.06
N ALA A 249 -2.65 -7.35 22.67
CA ALA A 249 -3.37 -7.45 23.96
C ALA A 249 -2.62 -6.71 25.09
N ARG A 250 -1.30 -6.84 25.16
CA ARG A 250 -0.46 -6.13 26.14
C ARG A 250 -0.53 -4.61 25.92
N LEU A 251 -0.41 -4.15 24.69
CA LEU A 251 -0.44 -2.73 24.37
C LEU A 251 -1.81 -2.09 24.64
N ARG A 252 -2.91 -2.80 24.37
CA ARG A 252 -4.27 -2.34 24.74
C ARG A 252 -4.46 -2.16 26.25
N ASN A 253 -3.77 -2.94 27.06
CA ASN A 253 -3.80 -2.84 28.52
C ASN A 253 -2.78 -1.84 29.08
N THR A 254 -2.03 -1.12 28.25
CA THR A 254 -1.07 -0.09 28.68
C THR A 254 -1.77 1.27 28.70
N PRO A 255 -1.99 1.91 29.88
CA PRO A 255 -2.86 3.09 30.01
C PRO A 255 -2.45 4.31 29.16
N SER A 256 -1.15 4.43 28.83
CA SER A 256 -0.61 5.54 28.04
C SER A 256 -0.70 5.32 26.52
N LEU A 257 -1.19 4.16 26.06
CA LEU A 257 -1.24 3.79 24.66
C LEU A 257 -2.67 3.60 24.17
N ALA A 258 -2.88 3.85 22.90
CA ALA A 258 -4.09 3.48 22.16
C ALA A 258 -3.72 2.54 21.02
N VAL A 259 -4.39 1.40 20.92
CA VAL A 259 -4.26 0.49 19.78
C VAL A 259 -5.47 0.68 18.87
N LEU A 260 -5.21 1.09 17.65
CA LEU A 260 -6.21 1.21 16.59
C LEU A 260 -6.05 0.01 15.66
N ASP A 261 -7.11 -0.71 15.41
CA ASP A 261 -7.18 -1.80 14.46
C ASP A 261 -8.44 -1.67 13.60
N GLY A 262 -8.41 -2.27 12.43
CA GLY A 262 -9.52 -2.22 11.50
C GLY A 262 -9.29 -3.09 10.28
N PRO A 263 -10.31 -3.28 9.43
CA PRO A 263 -10.19 -4.08 8.22
C PRO A 263 -9.21 -3.42 7.25
N GLU A 264 -8.34 -4.22 6.67
CA GLU A 264 -7.44 -3.85 5.57
C GLU A 264 -7.91 -4.50 4.27
N VAL A 265 -7.79 -3.81 3.15
CA VAL A 265 -8.16 -4.35 1.83
C VAL A 265 -7.08 -5.24 1.21
N ARG A 266 -6.10 -5.64 1.99
CA ARG A 266 -5.02 -6.54 1.59
C ARG A 266 -5.43 -7.99 1.77
N THR A 267 -5.40 -8.78 0.71
CA THR A 267 -5.59 -10.23 0.76
C THR A 267 -4.23 -10.91 0.63
N ILE A 268 -3.87 -11.75 1.61
CA ILE A 268 -2.68 -12.60 1.57
C ILE A 268 -3.07 -13.92 0.92
N PHE A 269 -2.34 -14.33 -0.09
CA PHE A 269 -2.64 -15.53 -0.88
C PHE A 269 -1.38 -16.25 -1.33
N LEU A 270 -1.53 -17.52 -1.69
CA LEU A 270 -0.47 -18.34 -2.27
C LEU A 270 -0.56 -18.28 -3.80
N ALA A 271 0.49 -17.76 -4.42
CA ALA A 271 0.62 -17.78 -5.88
C ALA A 271 1.25 -19.11 -6.32
N MET A 272 0.70 -19.71 -7.36
CA MET A 272 1.16 -20.95 -7.94
C MET A 272 1.56 -20.74 -9.40
N ASP A 273 2.79 -21.05 -9.75
CA ASP A 273 3.26 -20.96 -11.13
C ASP A 273 2.54 -22.00 -12.00
N GLN A 274 1.63 -21.54 -12.84
CA GLN A 274 0.89 -22.37 -13.78
C GLN A 274 1.38 -22.22 -15.23
N GLY A 275 2.29 -21.26 -15.46
CA GLY A 275 2.77 -20.89 -16.79
C GLY A 275 3.97 -21.70 -17.24
N SER A 276 4.94 -21.94 -16.35
CA SER A 276 6.17 -22.65 -16.66
C SER A 276 5.92 -24.13 -17.00
N GLU A 277 6.75 -24.71 -17.87
CA GLU A 277 6.70 -26.15 -18.13
C GLU A 277 7.17 -26.95 -16.92
N GLU A 278 8.24 -26.50 -16.27
CA GLU A 278 8.82 -27.09 -15.07
C GLU A 278 8.82 -26.07 -13.93
N LEU A 279 8.71 -26.56 -12.70
CA LEU A 279 8.86 -25.73 -11.52
C LEU A 279 10.34 -25.50 -11.21
N LYS A 280 10.70 -24.25 -10.84
CA LYS A 280 12.06 -23.90 -10.45
C LYS A 280 12.57 -24.78 -9.29
N TYR A 281 11.70 -25.06 -8.32
CA TYR A 281 11.98 -25.82 -7.11
C TYR A 281 10.90 -26.92 -6.88
N GLY A 282 10.81 -27.86 -7.80
CA GLY A 282 9.83 -28.95 -7.76
C GLY A 282 10.28 -30.14 -8.63
N PRO A 283 9.40 -31.08 -8.94
CA PRO A 283 9.65 -32.13 -9.89
C PRO A 283 10.14 -31.57 -11.22
N LYS A 284 11.23 -32.13 -11.77
CA LYS A 284 11.91 -31.60 -12.97
C LYS A 284 11.20 -31.92 -14.28
N ASP A 285 10.32 -32.88 -14.27
CA ASP A 285 9.64 -33.40 -15.45
C ASP A 285 8.18 -32.95 -15.55
N LYS A 286 7.68 -32.17 -14.57
CA LYS A 286 6.27 -31.89 -14.49
C LYS A 286 5.93 -30.67 -13.61
N ASN A 287 5.14 -29.76 -14.13
CA ASN A 287 4.54 -28.70 -13.34
C ASN A 287 3.23 -29.18 -12.72
N ILE A 288 3.28 -29.54 -11.44
CA ILE A 288 2.13 -30.05 -10.67
C ILE A 288 1.02 -29.01 -10.52
N PHE A 289 1.32 -27.72 -10.61
CA PHE A 289 0.34 -26.63 -10.43
C PHE A 289 -0.51 -26.37 -11.68
N LYS A 290 -0.19 -26.99 -12.85
CA LYS A 290 -1.08 -26.97 -14.01
C LYS A 290 -2.36 -27.76 -13.74
N ASP A 291 -2.32 -28.80 -12.88
CA ASP A 291 -3.49 -29.59 -12.53
C ASP A 291 -4.36 -28.89 -11.47
N VAL A 292 -5.60 -28.58 -11.83
CA VAL A 292 -6.56 -27.92 -10.94
C VAL A 292 -6.88 -28.76 -9.69
N ARG A 293 -6.78 -30.09 -9.77
CA ARG A 293 -7.03 -31.00 -8.64
C ARG A 293 -5.97 -30.83 -7.57
N VAL A 294 -4.70 -30.66 -7.97
CA VAL A 294 -3.60 -30.35 -7.02
C VAL A 294 -3.84 -29.01 -6.33
N ARG A 295 -4.15 -27.96 -7.08
CA ARG A 295 -4.44 -26.64 -6.50
C ARG A 295 -5.63 -26.66 -5.52
N LYS A 296 -6.70 -27.41 -5.88
CA LYS A 296 -7.85 -27.61 -4.98
C LYS A 296 -7.47 -28.37 -3.71
N ALA A 297 -6.69 -29.45 -3.82
CA ALA A 297 -6.20 -30.21 -2.68
C ALA A 297 -5.39 -29.32 -1.72
N MET A 298 -4.50 -28.48 -2.26
CA MET A 298 -3.75 -27.52 -1.47
C MET A 298 -4.67 -26.54 -0.74
N SER A 299 -5.69 -26.01 -1.41
CA SER A 299 -6.64 -25.08 -0.80
C SER A 299 -7.52 -25.73 0.27
N MET A 300 -8.01 -26.94 0.04
CA MET A 300 -8.87 -27.69 0.95
C MET A 300 -8.17 -28.14 2.24
N SER A 301 -6.85 -28.30 2.20
CA SER A 301 -6.05 -28.72 3.35
C SER A 301 -5.58 -27.58 4.26
N ILE A 302 -5.91 -26.32 3.95
CA ILE A 302 -5.59 -25.15 4.78
C ILE A 302 -6.77 -24.78 5.67
N ASP A 303 -6.58 -24.85 6.97
CA ASP A 303 -7.53 -24.35 7.97
C ASP A 303 -7.30 -22.85 8.22
N ARG A 304 -8.02 -22.02 7.45
CA ARG A 304 -7.92 -20.56 7.53
C ARG A 304 -8.42 -19.99 8.85
N VAL A 305 -9.38 -20.66 9.50
CA VAL A 305 -9.92 -20.27 10.80
C VAL A 305 -8.90 -20.56 11.90
N ALA A 306 -8.19 -21.68 11.81
CA ALA A 306 -7.08 -21.95 12.74
C ALA A 306 -5.95 -20.93 12.61
N ILE A 307 -5.60 -20.51 11.40
CA ILE A 307 -4.63 -19.42 11.16
C ILE A 307 -5.11 -18.12 11.80
N GLN A 308 -6.37 -17.72 11.56
CA GLN A 308 -6.98 -16.54 12.16
C GLN A 308 -6.84 -16.56 13.70
N ARG A 309 -7.26 -17.65 14.33
CA ARG A 309 -7.30 -17.73 15.80
C ARG A 309 -5.91 -17.85 16.43
N SER A 310 -5.09 -18.79 15.92
CA SER A 310 -3.85 -19.20 16.60
C SER A 310 -2.67 -18.29 16.25
N ILE A 311 -2.59 -17.78 15.03
CA ILE A 311 -1.47 -16.97 14.56
C ILE A 311 -1.86 -15.49 14.54
N MET A 312 -3.00 -15.18 13.90
CA MET A 312 -3.44 -13.80 13.74
C MET A 312 -4.23 -13.27 14.96
N ARG A 313 -4.52 -14.10 15.97
CA ARG A 313 -5.17 -13.72 17.24
C ARG A 313 -6.48 -12.95 17.04
N ASP A 314 -7.29 -13.44 16.07
CA ASP A 314 -8.55 -12.83 15.61
C ASP A 314 -8.39 -11.45 14.96
N LEU A 315 -7.17 -11.05 14.58
CA LEU A 315 -6.87 -9.77 13.91
C LEU A 315 -6.79 -9.90 12.38
N SER A 316 -7.42 -10.92 11.80
CA SER A 316 -7.55 -11.12 10.36
C SER A 316 -8.91 -11.71 10.02
N LEU A 317 -9.27 -11.68 8.75
CA LEU A 317 -10.48 -12.33 8.24
C LEU A 317 -10.06 -13.47 7.30
N PRO A 318 -10.57 -14.71 7.51
CA PRO A 318 -10.41 -15.77 6.54
C PRO A 318 -11.06 -15.39 5.22
N ALA A 319 -10.37 -15.58 4.09
CA ALA A 319 -10.86 -15.21 2.77
C ALA A 319 -10.87 -16.42 1.82
N SER A 320 -11.82 -16.43 0.89
CA SER A 320 -11.92 -17.43 -0.21
C SER A 320 -11.69 -16.82 -1.58
N ILE A 321 -11.74 -15.49 -1.69
CA ILE A 321 -11.48 -14.75 -2.94
C ILE A 321 -10.42 -13.67 -2.71
N LEU A 322 -9.85 -13.16 -3.80
CA LEU A 322 -8.79 -12.15 -3.75
C LEU A 322 -9.30 -10.74 -3.48
N VAL A 323 -10.58 -10.49 -3.71
CA VAL A 323 -11.20 -9.17 -3.53
C VAL A 323 -11.70 -9.06 -2.10
N ALA A 324 -11.14 -8.11 -1.34
CA ALA A 324 -11.51 -7.89 0.07
C ALA A 324 -12.89 -7.21 0.21
N PRO A 325 -13.59 -7.38 1.35
CA PRO A 325 -14.80 -6.64 1.65
C PRO A 325 -14.62 -5.13 1.51
N GLY A 326 -15.60 -4.45 0.92
CA GLY A 326 -15.56 -3.01 0.66
C GLY A 326 -14.90 -2.61 -0.67
N VAL A 327 -14.25 -3.52 -1.37
CA VAL A 327 -13.67 -3.30 -2.71
C VAL A 327 -14.69 -3.63 -3.79
N ASN A 328 -14.74 -2.85 -4.87
CA ASN A 328 -15.61 -3.13 -6.02
C ASN A 328 -15.30 -4.52 -6.61
N GLY A 329 -16.34 -5.33 -6.78
CA GLY A 329 -16.22 -6.72 -7.25
C GLY A 329 -16.21 -7.75 -6.11
N TYR A 330 -16.23 -7.33 -4.84
CA TYR A 330 -16.44 -8.24 -3.72
C TYR A 330 -17.80 -8.93 -3.79
N SER A 331 -17.82 -10.22 -3.48
CA SER A 331 -19.04 -11.02 -3.38
C SER A 331 -18.97 -11.89 -2.13
N ALA A 332 -19.84 -11.62 -1.17
CA ALA A 332 -19.96 -12.43 0.05
C ALA A 332 -20.37 -13.89 -0.25
N ASP A 333 -21.07 -14.14 -1.35
CA ASP A 333 -21.44 -15.50 -1.75
C ASP A 333 -20.24 -16.31 -2.24
N LEU A 334 -19.27 -15.66 -2.87
CA LEU A 334 -18.02 -16.29 -3.32
C LEU A 334 -16.98 -16.38 -2.20
N ASP A 335 -17.08 -15.52 -1.19
CA ASP A 335 -16.14 -15.46 -0.07
C ASP A 335 -16.55 -16.38 1.10
N LYS A 336 -17.15 -17.49 0.81
CA LYS A 336 -17.53 -18.51 1.81
C LYS A 336 -16.38 -19.48 2.01
N VAL A 337 -15.68 -19.35 3.13
CA VAL A 337 -14.60 -20.27 3.52
C VAL A 337 -15.20 -21.65 3.73
N GLN A 338 -14.74 -22.62 2.97
CA GLN A 338 -15.15 -24.01 3.11
C GLN A 338 -14.40 -24.65 4.30
N PRO A 339 -15.02 -25.61 5.01
CA PRO A 339 -14.34 -26.41 6.01
C PRO A 339 -13.12 -27.13 5.44
N THR A 340 -12.11 -27.32 6.26
CA THR A 340 -10.92 -28.11 5.89
C THR A 340 -11.30 -29.56 5.64
N ASP A 341 -10.86 -30.11 4.50
CA ASP A 341 -11.12 -31.51 4.14
C ASP A 341 -9.82 -32.21 3.69
N ILE A 342 -9.15 -32.83 4.64
CA ILE A 342 -7.88 -33.52 4.42
C ILE A 342 -8.07 -34.78 3.59
N GLU A 343 -9.13 -35.54 3.82
CA GLU A 343 -9.37 -36.81 3.08
C GLU A 343 -9.80 -36.51 1.61
N GLY A 344 -10.62 -35.49 1.40
CA GLY A 344 -10.92 -35.00 0.06
C GLY A 344 -9.67 -34.50 -0.67
N ALA A 345 -8.76 -33.82 0.04
CA ALA A 345 -7.50 -33.37 -0.53
C ALA A 345 -6.60 -34.56 -0.97
N LYS A 346 -6.46 -35.60 -0.14
CA LYS A 346 -5.73 -36.83 -0.49
C LYS A 346 -6.34 -37.53 -1.70
N LYS A 347 -7.66 -37.59 -1.75
CA LYS A 347 -8.37 -38.19 -2.89
C LYS A 347 -8.07 -37.41 -4.17
N LEU A 348 -8.17 -36.10 -4.15
CA LEU A 348 -7.85 -35.26 -5.33
C LEU A 348 -6.40 -35.43 -5.80
N LEU A 349 -5.43 -35.56 -4.88
CA LEU A 349 -4.04 -35.84 -5.24
C LEU A 349 -3.90 -37.20 -5.90
N THR A 350 -4.57 -38.24 -5.36
CA THR A 350 -4.58 -39.60 -5.94
C THR A 350 -5.18 -39.56 -7.33
N ASP A 351 -6.34 -38.93 -7.50
CA ASP A 351 -7.03 -38.78 -8.80
C ASP A 351 -6.19 -38.00 -9.83
N ALA A 352 -5.31 -37.10 -9.35
CA ALA A 352 -4.36 -36.34 -10.15
C ALA A 352 -3.08 -37.15 -10.52
N GLY A 353 -2.93 -38.39 -10.02
CA GLY A 353 -1.77 -39.22 -10.25
C GLY A 353 -0.64 -39.07 -9.20
N TYR A 354 -0.96 -38.52 -8.04
CA TYR A 354 -0.03 -38.34 -6.92
C TYR A 354 -0.48 -39.07 -5.64
N PRO A 355 -0.63 -40.42 -5.64
CA PRO A 355 -1.11 -41.18 -4.49
C PRO A 355 -0.16 -41.09 -3.27
N ASN A 356 1.11 -40.77 -3.50
CA ASN A 356 2.12 -40.61 -2.46
C ASN A 356 2.35 -39.12 -2.08
N GLY A 357 1.46 -38.23 -2.59
CA GLY A 357 1.57 -36.79 -2.39
C GLY A 357 2.47 -36.08 -3.38
N VAL A 358 2.76 -34.82 -3.10
CA VAL A 358 3.60 -33.92 -3.93
C VAL A 358 4.65 -33.24 -3.07
N GLU A 359 5.76 -32.83 -3.69
CA GLU A 359 6.86 -32.11 -3.01
C GLU A 359 7.29 -30.89 -3.82
N PHE A 360 7.52 -29.74 -3.15
CA PHE A 360 7.99 -28.50 -3.77
C PHE A 360 8.54 -27.55 -2.70
N THR A 361 9.05 -26.37 -3.11
CA THR A 361 9.47 -25.31 -2.20
C THR A 361 8.45 -24.19 -2.18
N LEU A 362 8.12 -23.69 -0.98
CA LEU A 362 7.33 -22.49 -0.75
C LEU A 362 8.28 -21.31 -0.44
N ASP A 363 8.35 -20.37 -1.37
CA ASP A 363 9.00 -19.08 -1.12
C ASP A 363 8.07 -18.21 -0.28
N CYS A 364 8.56 -17.72 0.85
CA CYS A 364 7.80 -16.94 1.81
C CYS A 364 8.58 -15.72 2.26
N PRO A 365 8.02 -14.51 2.25
CA PRO A 365 8.67 -13.38 2.90
C PRO A 365 8.68 -13.59 4.42
N ASN A 366 9.63 -12.93 5.11
CA ASN A 366 9.69 -12.93 6.57
C ASN A 366 9.84 -11.52 7.16
N ASN A 367 9.58 -10.49 6.34
CA ASN A 367 9.64 -9.09 6.74
C ASN A 367 8.66 -8.20 5.94
N ARG A 368 7.59 -8.78 5.37
CA ARG A 368 6.65 -8.03 4.51
C ARG A 368 5.26 -7.90 5.10
N TYR A 369 4.75 -8.96 5.67
CA TYR A 369 3.40 -9.01 6.24
C TYR A 369 3.47 -9.38 7.71
N VAL A 370 2.45 -9.01 8.47
CA VAL A 370 2.35 -9.42 9.88
C VAL A 370 2.31 -10.94 9.97
N ASN A 371 3.22 -11.53 10.72
CA ASN A 371 3.35 -12.97 10.97
C ASN A 371 3.49 -13.82 9.70
N ASP A 372 4.14 -13.31 8.65
CA ASP A 372 4.23 -13.98 7.35
C ASP A 372 4.92 -15.35 7.42
N GLU A 373 6.07 -15.46 8.08
CA GLU A 373 6.80 -16.72 8.20
C GLU A 373 6.02 -17.75 9.04
N GLU A 374 5.37 -17.33 10.15
CA GLU A 374 4.56 -18.19 10.99
C GLU A 374 3.33 -18.73 10.25
N VAL A 375 2.70 -17.89 9.42
CA VAL A 375 1.57 -18.31 8.57
C VAL A 375 2.04 -19.35 7.56
N CYS A 376 3.18 -19.11 6.88
CA CYS A 376 3.74 -20.08 5.93
C CYS A 376 4.08 -21.41 6.58
N GLN A 377 4.70 -21.38 7.77
CA GLN A 377 5.03 -22.59 8.52
C GLN A 377 3.77 -23.38 8.95
N ALA A 378 2.72 -22.68 9.37
CA ALA A 378 1.45 -23.30 9.69
C ALA A 378 0.82 -24.00 8.48
N ILE A 379 0.83 -23.33 7.32
CA ILE A 379 0.31 -23.88 6.07
C ILE A 379 1.08 -25.16 5.69
N ILE A 380 2.41 -25.16 5.78
CA ILE A 380 3.23 -26.36 5.52
C ILE A 380 2.84 -27.52 6.44
N ASN A 381 2.65 -27.25 7.73
CA ASN A 381 2.23 -28.27 8.70
C ASN A 381 0.81 -28.80 8.40
N MET A 382 -0.10 -27.96 7.91
CA MET A 382 -1.44 -28.38 7.48
C MET A 382 -1.37 -29.23 6.22
N TRP A 383 -0.59 -28.84 5.22
CA TRP A 383 -0.36 -29.55 3.96
C TRP A 383 0.24 -30.95 4.19
N ALA A 384 1.14 -31.09 5.14
CA ALA A 384 1.76 -32.38 5.46
C ALA A 384 0.73 -33.45 5.84
N LYS A 385 -0.40 -33.07 6.46
CA LYS A 385 -1.52 -34.00 6.80
C LYS A 385 -2.20 -34.56 5.56
N ALA A 386 -2.18 -33.83 4.45
CA ALA A 386 -2.72 -34.27 3.15
C ALA A 386 -1.67 -34.93 2.25
N GLY A 387 -0.44 -35.15 2.72
CA GLY A 387 0.65 -35.71 1.91
C GLY A 387 1.37 -34.67 1.03
N ILE A 388 1.13 -33.38 1.24
CA ILE A 388 1.80 -32.30 0.50
C ILE A 388 3.04 -31.88 1.30
N LYS A 389 4.22 -32.09 0.74
CA LYS A 389 5.51 -31.78 1.39
C LYS A 389 6.07 -30.49 0.79
N ALA A 390 5.99 -29.40 1.51
CA ALA A 390 6.61 -28.15 1.12
C ALA A 390 7.83 -27.83 1.98
N LYS A 391 8.93 -27.45 1.35
CA LYS A 391 10.10 -26.91 2.04
C LYS A 391 9.96 -25.41 2.14
N LEU A 392 10.05 -24.85 3.35
CA LEU A 392 10.05 -23.41 3.53
C LEU A 392 11.37 -22.80 3.03
N ASN A 393 11.28 -21.79 2.20
CA ASN A 393 12.35 -20.88 1.84
C ASN A 393 11.97 -19.47 2.29
N ALA A 394 12.26 -19.18 3.57
CA ALA A 394 12.01 -17.86 4.14
C ALA A 394 13.07 -16.87 3.64
N MET A 395 12.64 -15.72 3.16
CA MET A 395 13.53 -14.71 2.60
C MET A 395 13.05 -13.30 2.86
N ASN A 396 13.99 -12.38 2.98
CA ASN A 396 13.64 -10.96 3.01
C ASN A 396 13.06 -10.55 1.65
N PHE A 397 11.97 -9.81 1.69
CA PHE A 397 11.42 -9.14 0.53
C PHE A 397 12.15 -7.80 0.36
N GLY A 398 13.10 -7.75 -0.54
CA GLY A 398 13.91 -6.57 -0.83
C GLY A 398 14.24 -6.45 -2.30
#